data_3b353a16bae9682bd009180a2213f515
#
_entry.id   3b353a16bae9682bd009180a2213f515
#
_cell.length_a   1.000
_cell.length_b   1.000
_cell.length_c   1.000
_cell.angle_alpha   90.00
_cell.angle_beta   90.00
_cell.angle_gamma   90.00
#
_symmetry.space_group_name_H-M   'P 1'
#
loop_
_entity.id
_entity.type
_entity.pdbx_description
1 polymer ?
#
loop_
_entity_poly.entity_id
_entity_poly.type
_entity_poly.pdbx_seq_one_letter_code
_entity_poly.pdbx_strand_id
1 'polypeptide(L)'
;MINTQNFIYTAETTPDLSTNLSNSVSKIDPLVGLADAVNITDSPNCNTKLSSILSAAEIKKKGLDVILQLTGRDRNRIALESEMLGALSIDVNK
;
A
#
# COMPACT_ATOMS: atom_id res chain seq x y z
N MET A 1 -10.83 3.42 -8.78
CA MET A 1 -11.59 2.24 -8.34
C MET A 1 -11.27 1.05 -9.25
N ILE A 2 -11.14 -0.13 -8.68
CA ILE A 2 -10.88 -1.34 -9.46
C ILE A 2 -12.13 -1.72 -10.23
N ASN A 3 -11.98 -1.90 -11.55
CA ASN A 3 -13.08 -2.37 -12.40
C ASN A 3 -13.13 -3.91 -12.36
N THR A 4 -14.18 -4.47 -11.75
CA THR A 4 -14.33 -5.91 -11.61
C THR A 4 -15.06 -6.58 -12.79
N GLN A 5 -15.47 -5.83 -13.81
CA GLN A 5 -16.19 -6.36 -14.97
C GLN A 5 -15.23 -6.86 -16.06
N ASN A 6 -14.02 -6.35 -16.09
CA ASN A 6 -12.99 -6.68 -17.08
C ASN A 6 -11.79 -7.30 -16.40
N PHE A 7 -10.79 -7.63 -17.21
CA PHE A 7 -9.53 -8.13 -16.72
C PHE A 7 -8.85 -7.06 -15.87
N ILE A 8 -8.37 -7.45 -14.70
CA ILE A 8 -7.75 -6.53 -13.74
C ILE A 8 -6.25 -6.84 -13.66
N TYR A 9 -5.44 -5.79 -13.77
CA TYR A 9 -3.99 -5.88 -13.60
C TYR A 9 -3.59 -5.21 -12.30
N THR A 10 -3.00 -5.98 -11.39
CA THR A 10 -2.43 -5.43 -10.16
C THR A 10 -0.93 -5.65 -10.15
N ALA A 11 -0.23 -4.70 -9.57
CA ALA A 11 1.21 -4.79 -9.36
C ALA A 11 1.49 -4.82 -7.86
N GLU A 12 2.71 -5.13 -7.50
CA GLU A 12 3.14 -5.17 -6.11
C GLU A 12 4.33 -4.25 -5.91
N THR A 13 4.35 -3.54 -4.80
CA THR A 13 5.51 -2.74 -4.39
C THR A 13 5.82 -3.02 -2.93
N THR A 14 7.10 -2.99 -2.60
CA THR A 14 7.59 -3.14 -1.24
C THR A 14 8.30 -1.85 -0.85
N PRO A 15 7.86 -1.16 0.21
CA PRO A 15 8.60 0.00 0.72
C PRO A 15 10.03 -0.38 1.10
N ASP A 16 10.92 0.58 1.05
CA ASP A 16 12.33 0.35 1.37
C ASP A 16 12.58 0.38 2.89
N LEU A 17 13.69 -0.17 3.30
CA LEU A 17 14.24 0.06 4.64
C LEU A 17 14.93 1.43 4.61
N SER A 18 14.15 2.49 4.73
CA SER A 18 14.62 3.86 4.52
C SER A 18 13.62 4.84 5.14
N THR A 19 14.11 6.00 5.48
CA THR A 19 13.26 7.12 5.91
C THR A 19 12.83 8.00 4.72
N ASN A 20 13.24 7.66 3.50
CA ASN A 20 12.90 8.44 2.31
C ASN A 20 11.62 7.90 1.66
N LEU A 21 10.49 8.45 2.07
CA LEU A 21 9.19 8.06 1.55
C LEU A 21 9.07 8.33 0.04
N SER A 22 9.59 9.45 -0.44
CA SER A 22 9.56 9.79 -1.86
C SER A 22 10.20 8.73 -2.73
N ASN A 23 11.35 8.19 -2.33
CA ASN A 23 12.02 7.12 -3.07
C ASN A 23 11.19 5.85 -3.14
N SER A 24 10.60 5.46 -2.00
CA SER A 24 9.74 4.27 -1.96
C SER A 24 8.53 4.43 -2.86
N VAL A 25 7.94 5.62 -2.88
CA VAL A 25 6.71 5.89 -3.64
C VAL A 25 7.00 6.07 -5.12
N SER A 26 8.10 6.71 -5.50
CA SER A 26 8.42 6.96 -6.91
C SER A 26 8.63 5.70 -7.75
N LYS A 27 8.91 4.57 -7.12
CA LYS A 27 9.04 3.29 -7.82
C LYS A 27 7.80 2.91 -8.62
N ILE A 28 6.63 3.40 -8.22
CA ILE A 28 5.36 3.04 -8.89
C ILE A 28 5.01 3.98 -10.04
N ASP A 29 5.77 5.02 -10.27
CA ASP A 29 5.46 6.01 -11.31
C ASP A 29 5.24 5.36 -12.68
N PRO A 30 6.03 4.36 -13.12
CA PRO A 30 5.77 3.70 -14.40
C PRO A 30 4.45 2.93 -14.46
N LEU A 31 3.82 2.65 -13.32
CA LEU A 31 2.57 1.88 -13.24
C LEU A 31 1.33 2.77 -13.38
N VAL A 32 1.49 4.08 -13.23
CA VAL A 32 0.35 5.01 -13.35
C VAL A 32 -0.22 4.92 -14.77
N GLY A 33 -1.51 4.62 -14.86
CA GLY A 33 -2.18 4.41 -16.14
C GLY A 33 -2.02 3.02 -16.75
N LEU A 34 -1.19 2.14 -16.15
CA LEU A 34 -0.99 0.77 -16.63
C LEU A 34 -1.59 -0.27 -15.70
N ALA A 35 -1.51 -0.08 -14.40
CA ALA A 35 -2.07 -0.99 -13.42
C ALA A 35 -3.41 -0.45 -12.89
N ASP A 36 -4.33 -1.36 -12.57
CA ASP A 36 -5.60 -0.99 -11.95
C ASP A 36 -5.45 -0.71 -10.46
N ALA A 37 -4.52 -1.41 -9.81
CA ALA A 37 -4.22 -1.22 -8.40
C ALA A 37 -2.80 -1.67 -8.09
N VAL A 38 -2.28 -1.20 -6.97
CA VAL A 38 -0.97 -1.60 -6.46
C VAL A 38 -1.14 -2.23 -5.08
N ASN A 39 -0.62 -3.44 -4.93
CA ASN A 39 -0.48 -4.10 -3.63
C ASN A 39 0.75 -3.56 -2.92
N ILE A 40 0.58 -3.08 -1.70
CA ILE A 40 1.70 -2.61 -0.89
C ILE A 40 1.95 -3.64 0.20
N THR A 41 3.15 -4.22 0.20
CA THR A 41 3.51 -5.25 1.16
C THR A 41 3.84 -4.65 2.53
N ASP A 42 3.71 -5.47 3.57
CA ASP A 42 3.89 -5.04 4.95
C ASP A 42 5.01 -5.84 5.60
N SER A 43 6.22 -5.31 5.54
CA SER A 43 7.44 -5.91 6.08
C SER A 43 7.55 -7.42 5.77
N PRO A 44 7.57 -7.78 4.47
CA PRO A 44 7.59 -9.18 4.07
C PRO A 44 8.83 -9.90 4.56
N ASN A 45 8.72 -11.21 4.77
CA ASN A 45 9.82 -12.08 5.22
C ASN A 45 10.41 -11.65 6.56
N CYS A 46 9.61 -11.03 7.43
CA CYS A 46 10.05 -10.53 8.74
C CYS A 46 11.17 -9.48 8.66
N ASN A 47 11.26 -8.78 7.53
CA ASN A 47 12.23 -7.69 7.36
C ASN A 47 11.54 -6.34 7.51
N THR A 48 12.08 -5.50 8.39
CA THR A 48 11.54 -4.15 8.61
C THR A 48 11.58 -3.34 7.32
N LYS A 49 10.48 -2.69 7.00
CA LYS A 49 10.34 -1.76 5.87
C LYS A 49 9.64 -0.50 6.36
N LEU A 50 9.70 0.56 5.57
CA LEU A 50 8.94 1.76 5.84
C LEU A 50 7.44 1.41 5.89
N SER A 51 6.68 2.11 6.73
CA SER A 51 5.26 1.84 6.93
C SER A 51 4.47 1.85 5.62
N SER A 52 3.76 0.76 5.35
CA SER A 52 2.98 0.60 4.13
C SER A 52 1.83 1.59 4.02
N ILE A 53 1.25 2.01 5.15
CA ILE A 53 0.16 2.99 5.16
C ILE A 53 0.62 4.36 4.67
N LEU A 54 1.84 4.78 5.01
CA LEU A 54 2.38 6.05 4.53
C LEU A 54 2.58 6.00 3.01
N SER A 55 3.07 4.89 2.49
CA SER A 55 3.19 4.69 1.04
C SER A 55 1.81 4.68 0.37
N ALA A 56 0.82 4.04 0.99
CA ALA A 56 -0.54 3.99 0.47
C ALA A 56 -1.13 5.40 0.30
N ALA A 57 -0.98 6.25 1.29
CA ALA A 57 -1.49 7.61 1.24
C ALA A 57 -0.91 8.38 0.05
N GLU A 58 0.39 8.27 -0.18
CA GLU A 58 1.07 8.97 -1.26
C GLU A 58 0.74 8.37 -2.63
N ILE A 59 0.63 7.06 -2.73
CA ILE A 59 0.29 6.38 -3.99
C ILE A 59 -1.14 6.72 -4.41
N LYS A 60 -2.08 6.79 -3.47
CA LYS A 60 -3.46 7.22 -3.77
C LYS A 60 -3.49 8.60 -4.41
N LYS A 61 -2.65 9.51 -3.96
CA LYS A 61 -2.56 10.87 -4.53
C LYS A 61 -2.10 10.87 -5.98
N LYS A 62 -1.41 9.82 -6.42
CA LYS A 62 -0.95 9.69 -7.81
C LYS A 62 -2.01 9.14 -8.75
N GLY A 63 -3.19 8.80 -8.24
CA GLY A 63 -4.30 8.32 -9.03
C GLY A 63 -4.38 6.81 -9.21
N LEU A 64 -3.57 6.04 -8.48
CA LEU A 64 -3.64 4.59 -8.44
C LEU A 64 -4.49 4.13 -7.27
N ASP A 65 -5.26 3.07 -7.48
CA ASP A 65 -5.93 2.40 -6.39
C ASP A 65 -4.93 1.54 -5.61
N VAL A 66 -5.20 1.29 -4.35
CA VAL A 66 -4.25 0.62 -3.46
C VAL A 66 -4.92 -0.57 -2.78
N ILE A 67 -4.19 -1.67 -2.74
CA ILE A 67 -4.52 -2.82 -1.90
C ILE A 67 -3.47 -2.86 -0.79
N LEU A 68 -3.89 -2.55 0.43
CA LEU A 68 -2.98 -2.47 1.56
C LEU A 68 -2.90 -3.83 2.25
N GLN A 69 -1.69 -4.33 2.38
CA GLN A 69 -1.45 -5.53 3.19
C GLN A 69 -1.14 -5.12 4.62
N LEU A 70 -1.80 -5.76 5.57
CA LEU A 70 -1.55 -5.57 7.00
C LEU A 70 -1.31 -6.93 7.64
N THR A 71 -0.10 -7.11 8.15
CA THR A 71 0.22 -8.35 8.87
C THR A 71 -0.16 -8.24 10.34
N GLY A 72 -0.75 -9.31 10.87
CA GLY A 72 -1.01 -9.43 12.31
C GLY A 72 0.17 -9.99 13.10
N ARG A 73 1.24 -10.40 12.40
CA ARG A 73 2.40 -11.04 13.04
C ARG A 73 3.04 -10.18 14.13
N ASP A 74 3.16 -8.87 13.87
CA ASP A 74 3.90 -7.95 14.73
C ASP A 74 3.00 -6.94 15.44
N ARG A 75 1.68 -7.10 15.35
CA ARG A 75 0.71 -6.16 15.90
C ARG A 75 -0.22 -6.85 16.88
N ASN A 76 -0.53 -6.19 17.97
CA ASN A 76 -1.63 -6.60 18.83
C ASN A 76 -2.96 -6.10 18.22
N ARG A 77 -4.08 -6.45 18.87
CA ARG A 77 -5.41 -6.07 18.39
C ARG A 77 -5.59 -4.56 18.25
N ILE A 78 -5.15 -3.79 19.24
CA ILE A 78 -5.30 -2.33 19.22
C ILE A 78 -4.51 -1.73 18.06
N ALA A 79 -3.27 -2.17 17.87
CA ALA A 79 -2.44 -1.67 16.78
C ALA A 79 -3.05 -2.00 15.42
N LEU A 80 -3.57 -3.21 15.25
CA LEU A 80 -4.18 -3.63 13.99
C LEU A 80 -5.46 -2.84 13.70
N GLU A 81 -6.33 -2.66 14.69
CA GLU A 81 -7.54 -1.87 14.53
C GLU A 81 -7.23 -0.41 14.21
N SER A 82 -6.22 0.15 14.85
CA SER A 82 -5.77 1.52 14.60
C SER A 82 -5.29 1.70 13.16
N GLU A 83 -4.52 0.75 12.64
CA GLU A 83 -4.05 0.78 11.25
C GLU A 83 -5.22 0.66 10.26
N MET A 84 -6.21 -0.16 10.57
CA MET A 84 -7.41 -0.29 9.73
C MET A 84 -8.22 1.00 9.69
N LEU A 85 -8.38 1.66 10.83
CA LEU A 85 -9.03 2.98 10.89
C LEU A 85 -8.24 4.01 10.10
N GLY A 86 -6.90 3.99 10.21
CA GLY A 86 -6.03 4.86 9.46
C GLY A 86 -6.17 4.66 7.96
N ALA A 87 -6.22 3.41 7.51
CA ALA A 87 -6.41 3.09 6.09
C ALA A 87 -7.74 3.64 5.57
N LEU A 88 -8.82 3.43 6.29
CA LEU A 88 -10.12 3.94 5.89
C LEU A 88 -10.16 5.47 5.87
N SER A 89 -9.42 6.12 6.76
CA SER A 89 -9.37 7.59 6.82
C SER A 89 -8.73 8.21 5.60
N ILE A 90 -7.91 7.46 4.87
CA ILE A 90 -7.28 7.90 3.61
C ILE A 90 -7.91 7.22 2.40
N ASP A 91 -9.11 6.68 2.57
CA ASP A 91 -9.88 6.03 1.52
C ASP A 91 -9.19 4.79 0.92
N VAL A 92 -8.48 4.06 1.74
CA VAL A 92 -7.94 2.74 1.40
C VAL A 92 -8.83 1.70 2.05
N ASN A 93 -9.59 0.97 1.23
CA ASN A 93 -10.59 0.02 1.69
C ASN A 93 -10.40 -1.40 1.11
N LYS A 94 -9.25 -1.65 0.57
CA LYS A 94 -8.89 -2.96 0.00
C LYS A 94 -7.55 -3.42 0.53
#